data_17457329308a843272c080d91bb81e1f
#
_entry.id   17457329308a843272c080d91bb81e1f
#
_cell.length_a   1.000
_cell.length_b   1.000
_cell.length_c   1.000
_cell.angle_alpha   90.00
_cell.angle_beta   90.00
_cell.angle_gamma   90.00
#
_symmetry.space_group_name_H-M   'P 1'
#
loop_
_entity.id
_entity.type
_entity.pdbx_description
1 polymer ?
#
loop_
_entity_poly.entity_id
_entity_poly.type
_entity_poly.pdbx_seq_one_letter_code
_entity_poly.pdbx_strand_id
1 'polypeptide(L)'
;IIFSIYFTLSGVFVPFIASIPQSNGGFKTLSSQNDFYKMVDNFYDPDEFYNFRTDNQNINILANFYNTLNASSNFDVLTSFNQAIAVDDFNGDQRFYYNSDEFIDNSQSPTINIKALQLNQKAYDFYNIEVEGNSEIAWNSISYKDNSIPVLLGSEYKSFYKIGDIITGNYYSKNTNFEVIGFIETDCSINYKNTSNITLDTYMLIPYPSTLWEVDKTNFQFES
;
A
#
# COMPACT_ATOMS: atom_id res chain seq x y z
N ILE A 1 8.61 15.60 -24.93
CA ILE A 1 7.64 16.66 -24.56
C ILE A 1 7.55 16.64 -23.05
N ILE A 2 8.08 17.67 -22.41
CA ILE A 2 8.06 17.82 -20.95
C ILE A 2 6.72 18.48 -20.62
N PHE A 3 5.80 17.76 -20.00
CA PHE A 3 4.61 18.35 -19.41
C PHE A 3 4.94 18.75 -17.97
N SER A 4 5.07 20.06 -17.75
CA SER A 4 5.02 20.61 -16.39
C SER A 4 3.58 20.90 -16.05
N ILE A 5 2.96 20.09 -15.19
CA ILE A 5 1.64 20.39 -14.65
C ILE A 5 1.88 21.14 -13.34
N TYR A 6 1.59 22.44 -13.34
CA TYR A 6 1.62 23.26 -12.12
C TYR A 6 0.22 23.28 -11.53
N PHE A 7 0.06 22.76 -10.33
CA PHE A 7 -1.13 22.97 -9.52
C PHE A 7 -0.82 24.02 -8.46
N THR A 8 -1.54 25.13 -8.50
CA THR A 8 -1.56 26.10 -7.40
C THR A 8 -2.67 25.71 -6.45
N LEU A 9 -2.34 24.98 -5.40
CA LEU A 9 -3.19 24.81 -4.24
C LEU A 9 -2.70 25.79 -3.18
N SER A 10 -3.45 26.87 -2.97
CA SER A 10 -3.23 27.83 -1.87
C SER A 10 -1.78 28.27 -1.67
N GLY A 11 -1.03 28.50 -2.75
CA GLY A 11 0.36 28.93 -2.71
C GLY A 11 1.42 27.84 -2.53
N VAL A 12 1.02 26.57 -2.48
CA VAL A 12 1.97 25.44 -2.45
C VAL A 12 2.17 24.92 -3.87
N PHE A 13 3.40 24.99 -4.38
CA PHE A 13 3.78 24.39 -5.65
C PHE A 13 4.22 22.95 -5.41
N VAL A 14 3.57 22.00 -6.07
CA VAL A 14 4.05 20.62 -6.15
C VAL A 14 4.79 20.46 -7.49
N PRO A 15 6.12 20.46 -7.53
CA PRO A 15 6.85 20.23 -8.77
C PRO A 15 6.81 18.73 -9.11
N PHE A 16 6.42 18.43 -10.33
CA PHE A 16 6.63 17.12 -10.94
C PHE A 16 8.08 17.00 -11.40
N ILE A 17 8.83 16.05 -10.91
CA ILE A 17 10.19 15.73 -11.39
C ILE A 17 10.37 14.22 -11.49
N ALA A 18 10.67 13.85 -12.60
CA ALA A 18 11.80 13.30 -13.34
C ALA A 18 11.74 11.81 -13.60
N SER A 19 11.98 11.46 -14.85
CA SER A 19 12.28 10.12 -15.32
C SER A 19 13.50 9.53 -14.61
N ILE A 20 13.37 8.34 -14.03
CA ILE A 20 14.51 7.56 -13.54
C ILE A 20 14.89 6.58 -14.66
N PRO A 21 16.14 6.61 -15.15
CA PRO A 21 16.58 5.60 -16.12
C PRO A 21 16.52 4.21 -15.49
N GLN A 22 15.88 3.29 -16.18
CA GLN A 22 15.81 1.89 -15.79
C GLN A 22 17.21 1.27 -15.74
N SER A 23 17.63 0.76 -14.59
CA SER A 23 18.73 -0.20 -14.51
C SER A 23 18.17 -1.60 -14.80
N ASN A 24 18.77 -2.28 -15.77
CA ASN A 24 18.39 -3.62 -16.22
C ASN A 24 18.51 -4.65 -15.10
N GLY A 25 17.39 -5.07 -14.52
CA GLY A 25 17.36 -6.17 -13.57
C GLY A 25 15.93 -6.65 -13.33
N GLY A 26 15.54 -7.70 -14.03
CA GLY A 26 14.43 -8.55 -13.59
C GLY A 26 13.02 -8.25 -14.10
N PHE A 27 12.82 -7.28 -14.97
CA PHE A 27 11.55 -7.16 -15.69
C PHE A 27 11.53 -8.15 -16.87
N LYS A 28 10.51 -8.98 -16.96
CA LYS A 28 10.09 -9.47 -18.27
C LYS A 28 9.96 -8.22 -19.12
N THR A 29 10.73 -8.16 -20.21
CA THR A 29 10.80 -7.02 -21.12
C THR A 29 9.39 -6.65 -21.56
N LEU A 30 8.75 -5.73 -20.83
CA LEU A 30 7.65 -4.97 -21.37
C LEU A 30 8.31 -4.07 -22.42
N SER A 31 8.07 -4.45 -23.67
CA SER A 31 8.56 -3.74 -24.83
C SER A 31 8.28 -2.25 -24.69
N SER A 32 9.36 -1.48 -24.76
CA SER A 32 9.41 -0.08 -25.19
C SER A 32 8.57 0.96 -24.43
N GLN A 33 9.32 1.85 -23.75
CA GLN A 33 8.92 3.24 -23.52
C GLN A 33 7.74 3.53 -22.57
N ASN A 34 7.71 2.92 -21.39
CA ASN A 34 6.93 3.50 -20.32
C ASN A 34 7.83 4.45 -19.52
N ASP A 35 7.53 5.73 -19.57
CA ASP A 35 8.17 6.73 -18.72
C ASP A 35 7.53 6.65 -17.34
N PHE A 36 8.34 6.40 -16.32
CA PHE A 36 7.90 6.41 -14.92
C PHE A 36 8.20 7.76 -14.30
N TYR A 37 7.22 8.30 -13.57
CA TYR A 37 7.34 9.54 -12.82
C TYR A 37 7.01 9.26 -11.36
N LYS A 38 7.82 9.79 -10.45
CA LYS A 38 7.56 9.71 -9.02
C LYS A 38 6.92 11.02 -8.55
N MET A 39 5.77 10.92 -7.89
CA MET A 39 5.25 12.04 -7.11
C MET A 39 6.03 12.16 -5.81
N VAL A 40 6.42 13.38 -5.46
CA VAL A 40 7.02 13.71 -4.18
C VAL A 40 6.33 14.97 -3.65
N ASP A 41 6.11 15.03 -2.35
CA ASP A 41 5.74 16.27 -1.70
C ASP A 41 6.95 17.22 -1.63
N ASN A 42 6.68 18.45 -1.29
CA ASN A 42 7.70 19.50 -1.20
C ASN A 42 7.70 20.16 0.19
N PHE A 43 7.23 19.41 1.18
CA PHE A 43 7.30 19.86 2.57
C PHE A 43 8.72 19.68 3.10
N TYR A 44 9.37 20.78 3.40
CA TYR A 44 10.73 20.78 3.97
C TYR A 44 10.71 20.91 5.49
N ASP A 45 9.59 21.39 6.04
CA ASP A 45 9.37 21.60 7.46
C ASP A 45 8.34 20.58 7.99
N PRO A 46 8.69 19.76 9.01
CA PRO A 46 7.74 18.84 9.63
C PRO A 46 6.48 19.52 10.17
N ASP A 47 6.58 20.77 10.65
CA ASP A 47 5.44 21.52 11.17
C ASP A 47 4.49 21.94 10.04
N GLU A 48 5.01 22.29 8.86
CA GLU A 48 4.19 22.58 7.68
C GLU A 48 3.41 21.34 7.24
N PHE A 49 4.09 20.19 7.18
CA PHE A 49 3.44 18.92 6.86
C PHE A 49 2.38 18.54 7.88
N TYR A 50 2.69 18.66 9.17
CA TYR A 50 1.74 18.40 10.24
C TYR A 50 0.50 19.30 10.14
N ASN A 51 0.68 20.60 9.99
CA ASN A 51 -0.41 21.56 9.83
C ASN A 51 -1.25 21.27 8.59
N PHE A 52 -0.61 20.90 7.48
CA PHE A 52 -1.29 20.54 6.26
C PHE A 52 -2.19 19.31 6.46
N ARG A 53 -1.68 18.23 7.03
CA ARG A 53 -2.42 16.97 7.20
C ARG A 53 -3.50 17.01 8.26
N THR A 54 -3.45 17.97 9.19
CA THR A 54 -4.48 18.14 10.23
C THR A 54 -5.67 18.99 9.80
N ASP A 55 -5.57 19.66 8.65
CA ASP A 55 -6.68 20.43 8.07
C ASP A 55 -7.57 19.54 7.19
N ASN A 56 -8.82 19.36 7.58
CA ASN A 56 -9.80 18.56 6.85
C ASN A 56 -10.02 19.03 5.40
N GLN A 57 -9.84 20.34 5.13
CA GLN A 57 -9.97 20.83 3.75
C GLN A 57 -8.82 20.31 2.88
N ASN A 58 -7.60 20.31 3.39
CA ASN A 58 -6.44 19.78 2.67
C ASN A 58 -6.57 18.29 2.41
N ILE A 59 -7.07 17.52 3.37
CA ILE A 59 -7.32 16.09 3.22
C ILE A 59 -8.34 15.82 2.10
N ASN A 60 -9.46 16.57 2.06
CA ASN A 60 -10.43 16.44 0.98
C ASN A 60 -9.84 16.81 -0.38
N ILE A 61 -8.95 17.80 -0.43
CA ILE A 61 -8.24 18.19 -1.64
C ILE A 61 -7.33 17.03 -2.12
N LEU A 62 -6.59 16.39 -1.20
CA LEU A 62 -5.76 15.22 -1.53
C LEU A 62 -6.61 14.05 -2.03
N ALA A 63 -7.74 13.76 -1.38
CA ALA A 63 -8.65 12.71 -1.84
C ALA A 63 -9.15 12.97 -3.26
N ASN A 64 -9.61 14.19 -3.53
CA ASN A 64 -10.06 14.59 -4.87
C ASN A 64 -8.94 14.55 -5.91
N PHE A 65 -7.72 14.94 -5.52
CA PHE A 65 -6.54 14.86 -6.37
C PHE A 65 -6.21 13.41 -6.72
N TYR A 66 -6.13 12.52 -5.74
CA TYR A 66 -5.92 11.09 -5.96
C TYR A 66 -6.99 10.50 -6.88
N ASN A 67 -8.27 10.75 -6.58
CA ASN A 67 -9.39 10.23 -7.38
C ASN A 67 -9.32 10.71 -8.83
N THR A 68 -8.95 11.98 -9.05
CA THR A 68 -8.78 12.56 -10.39
C THR A 68 -7.63 11.88 -11.13
N LEU A 69 -6.49 11.69 -10.46
CA LEU A 69 -5.35 11.01 -11.06
C LEU A 69 -5.68 9.56 -11.38
N ASN A 70 -6.29 8.85 -10.44
CA ASN A 70 -6.60 7.42 -10.60
C ASN A 70 -7.66 7.17 -11.68
N ALA A 71 -8.55 8.13 -11.95
CA ALA A 71 -9.54 8.09 -13.01
C ALA A 71 -8.97 8.47 -14.39
N SER A 72 -7.71 8.90 -14.49
CA SER A 72 -7.10 9.30 -15.76
C SER A 72 -6.97 8.11 -16.71
N SER A 73 -7.26 8.34 -17.99
CA SER A 73 -6.99 7.38 -19.07
C SER A 73 -5.63 7.61 -19.75
N ASN A 74 -4.88 8.65 -19.37
CA ASN A 74 -3.63 9.03 -20.02
C ASN A 74 -2.39 8.40 -19.37
N PHE A 75 -2.53 7.94 -18.13
CA PHE A 75 -1.46 7.30 -17.35
C PHE A 75 -2.06 6.46 -16.23
N ASP A 76 -1.27 5.57 -15.67
CA ASP A 76 -1.63 4.76 -14.52
C ASP A 76 -0.95 5.27 -13.26
N VAL A 77 -1.72 5.41 -12.19
CA VAL A 77 -1.20 5.72 -10.85
C VAL A 77 -0.89 4.41 -10.16
N LEU A 78 0.39 4.13 -9.95
CA LEU A 78 0.84 2.95 -9.21
C LEU A 78 1.05 3.32 -7.74
N THR A 79 0.04 3.03 -6.92
CA THR A 79 0.12 3.25 -5.48
C THR A 79 0.69 2.01 -4.81
N SER A 80 1.80 2.17 -4.08
CA SER A 80 2.41 1.06 -3.34
C SER A 80 3.09 1.54 -2.07
N PHE A 81 2.76 0.89 -0.94
CA PHE A 81 3.34 1.16 0.37
C PHE A 81 3.81 -0.15 1.00
N ASN A 82 5.12 -0.23 1.30
CA ASN A 82 5.70 -1.31 2.08
C ASN A 82 5.77 -0.85 3.54
N GLN A 83 4.88 -1.35 4.37
CA GLN A 83 4.76 -0.91 5.76
C GLN A 83 4.42 -2.08 6.69
N ALA A 84 4.69 -1.89 7.98
CA ALA A 84 4.33 -2.87 8.98
C ALA A 84 2.85 -2.75 9.36
N ILE A 85 2.26 -3.89 9.73
CA ILE A 85 0.97 -3.95 10.40
C ILE A 85 1.16 -4.57 11.77
N ALA A 86 0.72 -3.86 12.79
CA ALA A 86 0.72 -4.35 14.16
C ALA A 86 -0.43 -5.35 14.35
N VAL A 87 -0.11 -6.61 14.58
CA VAL A 87 -1.07 -7.71 14.70
C VAL A 87 -1.02 -8.29 16.12
N ASP A 88 -2.21 -8.48 16.69
CA ASP A 88 -2.34 -9.11 18.00
C ASP A 88 -2.43 -10.63 17.85
N ASP A 89 -1.85 -11.37 18.80
CA ASP A 89 -1.88 -12.83 18.84
C ASP A 89 -1.45 -13.50 17.51
N PHE A 90 -0.42 -12.96 16.88
CA PHE A 90 0.06 -13.47 15.61
C PHE A 90 0.52 -14.93 15.68
N ASN A 91 -0.08 -15.79 14.87
CA ASN A 91 0.20 -17.22 14.84
C ASN A 91 1.23 -17.59 13.77
N GLY A 92 2.38 -16.93 13.77
CA GLY A 92 3.48 -17.18 12.83
C GLY A 92 4.84 -16.99 13.51
N ASP A 93 5.91 -17.10 12.75
CA ASP A 93 7.27 -16.97 13.23
C ASP A 93 7.98 -15.72 12.72
N GLN A 94 9.26 -15.54 13.09
CA GLN A 94 10.06 -14.35 12.78
C GLN A 94 10.22 -14.05 11.29
N ARG A 95 9.98 -15.00 10.39
CA ARG A 95 10.07 -14.78 8.94
C ARG A 95 9.07 -13.73 8.45
N PHE A 96 7.94 -13.61 9.14
CA PHE A 96 6.86 -12.67 8.82
C PHE A 96 7.07 -11.29 9.44
N TYR A 97 8.00 -11.14 10.39
CA TYR A 97 8.19 -9.88 11.11
C TYR A 97 8.80 -8.81 10.19
N TYR A 98 8.31 -7.60 10.33
CA TYR A 98 8.80 -6.45 9.56
C TYR A 98 10.25 -6.11 9.90
N ASN A 99 10.57 -6.14 11.20
CA ASN A 99 11.94 -6.02 11.70
C ASN A 99 12.34 -7.34 12.39
N SER A 100 13.37 -8.00 11.88
CA SER A 100 13.87 -9.26 12.46
C SER A 100 14.39 -9.12 13.89
N ASP A 101 14.69 -7.90 14.32
CA ASP A 101 15.28 -7.56 15.62
C ASP A 101 14.23 -7.08 16.64
N GLU A 102 12.94 -7.17 16.33
CA GLU A 102 11.90 -6.90 17.33
C GLU A 102 11.95 -7.93 18.45
N PHE A 103 12.43 -7.49 19.62
CA PHE A 103 12.37 -8.28 20.85
C PHE A 103 10.91 -8.38 21.28
N ILE A 104 10.41 -9.59 21.32
CA ILE A 104 9.12 -9.89 21.93
C ILE A 104 9.27 -9.64 23.44
N ASP A 105 8.69 -8.56 23.93
CA ASP A 105 8.51 -8.39 25.36
C ASP A 105 7.45 -9.41 25.83
N ASN A 106 7.90 -10.45 26.48
CA ASN A 106 7.07 -11.57 26.96
C ASN A 106 6.07 -11.20 28.08
N SER A 107 5.87 -9.93 28.38
CA SER A 107 5.09 -9.52 29.55
C SER A 107 3.59 -9.33 29.34
N GLN A 108 3.12 -9.26 28.10
CA GLN A 108 1.67 -9.21 27.73
C GLN A 108 1.52 -9.74 26.31
N SER A 109 0.30 -10.17 25.90
CA SER A 109 0.01 -10.63 24.53
C SER A 109 0.74 -9.75 23.49
N PRO A 110 1.77 -10.26 22.81
CA PRO A 110 2.68 -9.41 22.07
C PRO A 110 1.99 -8.96 20.77
N THR A 111 1.85 -7.68 20.64
CA THR A 111 1.56 -7.08 19.32
C THR A 111 2.83 -7.16 18.48
N ILE A 112 2.75 -7.78 17.31
CA ILE A 112 3.89 -8.00 16.41
C ILE A 112 3.69 -7.26 15.13
N ASN A 113 4.73 -6.55 14.68
CA ASN A 113 4.72 -5.88 13.38
C ASN A 113 5.07 -6.88 12.27
N ILE A 114 4.11 -7.23 11.45
CA ILE A 114 4.30 -8.13 10.31
C ILE A 114 4.52 -7.35 9.01
N LYS A 115 5.17 -7.99 8.05
CA LYS A 115 5.40 -7.43 6.72
C LYS A 115 4.08 -7.28 5.99
N ALA A 116 3.79 -6.08 5.51
CA ALA A 116 2.64 -5.84 4.65
C ALA A 116 2.98 -4.94 3.48
N LEU A 117 2.32 -5.18 2.37
CA LEU A 117 2.42 -4.39 1.14
C LEU A 117 1.01 -3.94 0.75
N GLN A 118 0.81 -2.65 0.70
CA GLN A 118 -0.44 -2.06 0.26
C GLN A 118 -0.33 -1.64 -1.19
N LEU A 119 -1.28 -2.05 -2.03
CA LEU A 119 -1.30 -1.77 -3.46
C LEU A 119 -2.69 -1.35 -3.93
N ASN A 120 -2.77 -0.39 -4.86
CA ASN A 120 -3.99 -0.21 -5.64
C ASN A 120 -4.07 -1.23 -6.78
N GLN A 121 -5.24 -1.34 -7.41
CA GLN A 121 -5.47 -2.31 -8.50
C GLN A 121 -4.45 -2.17 -9.63
N LYS A 122 -4.16 -0.93 -10.07
CA LYS A 122 -3.22 -0.69 -11.16
C LYS A 122 -1.80 -1.17 -10.83
N ALA A 123 -1.36 -0.99 -9.58
CA ALA A 123 -0.07 -1.50 -9.13
C ALA A 123 -0.06 -3.03 -9.02
N TYR A 124 -1.16 -3.61 -8.53
CA TYR A 124 -1.35 -5.06 -8.47
C TYR A 124 -1.24 -5.69 -9.86
N ASP A 125 -1.96 -5.16 -10.85
CA ASP A 125 -1.93 -5.63 -12.24
C ASP A 125 -0.55 -5.40 -12.87
N PHE A 126 0.07 -4.24 -12.61
CA PHE A 126 1.40 -3.91 -13.11
C PHE A 126 2.48 -4.89 -12.62
N TYR A 127 2.45 -5.26 -11.34
CA TYR A 127 3.38 -6.24 -10.79
C TYR A 127 3.05 -7.69 -11.18
N ASN A 128 1.92 -7.91 -11.85
CA ASN A 128 1.45 -9.24 -12.27
C ASN A 128 1.44 -10.23 -11.10
N ILE A 129 0.80 -9.84 -9.99
CA ILE A 129 0.74 -10.69 -8.80
C ILE A 129 -0.25 -11.83 -9.07
N GLU A 130 0.26 -13.05 -9.03
CA GLU A 130 -0.51 -14.26 -9.26
C GLU A 130 -1.04 -14.80 -7.93
N VAL A 131 -2.31 -15.22 -7.93
CA VAL A 131 -3.03 -15.72 -6.75
C VAL A 131 -3.48 -17.15 -7.01
N GLU A 132 -3.35 -17.99 -6.02
CA GLU A 132 -3.77 -19.38 -6.12
C GLU A 132 -5.29 -19.52 -6.27
N GLY A 133 -5.68 -20.42 -7.15
CA GLY A 133 -7.10 -20.70 -7.41
C GLY A 133 -7.81 -19.56 -8.13
N ASN A 134 -9.02 -19.26 -7.71
CA ASN A 134 -9.88 -18.23 -8.31
C ASN A 134 -10.19 -17.09 -7.32
N SER A 135 -9.28 -16.81 -6.39
CA SER A 135 -9.47 -15.71 -5.45
C SER A 135 -9.26 -14.38 -6.15
N GLU A 136 -10.26 -13.52 -6.12
CA GLU A 136 -10.20 -12.19 -6.73
C GLU A 136 -10.48 -11.11 -5.69
N ILE A 137 -9.73 -10.02 -5.74
CA ILE A 137 -10.00 -8.84 -4.94
C ILE A 137 -11.12 -8.04 -5.60
N ALA A 138 -12.20 -7.82 -4.87
CA ALA A 138 -13.30 -6.97 -5.34
C ALA A 138 -12.94 -5.47 -5.21
N TRP A 139 -12.02 -4.99 -6.04
CA TRP A 139 -11.40 -3.66 -5.96
C TRP A 139 -12.39 -2.51 -5.79
N ASN A 140 -13.54 -2.57 -6.46
CA ASN A 140 -14.57 -1.52 -6.41
C ASN A 140 -15.33 -1.48 -5.08
N SER A 141 -15.23 -2.52 -4.27
CA SER A 141 -15.87 -2.61 -2.96
C SER A 141 -14.93 -2.35 -1.79
N ILE A 142 -13.64 -2.14 -2.06
CA ILE A 142 -12.66 -1.86 -1.02
C ILE A 142 -12.98 -0.52 -0.35
N SER A 143 -13.22 -0.58 0.95
CA SER A 143 -13.48 0.59 1.79
C SER A 143 -12.85 0.40 3.16
N TYR A 144 -12.17 1.43 3.64
CA TYR A 144 -11.60 1.43 4.99
C TYR A 144 -12.58 1.97 6.05
N LYS A 145 -13.80 2.30 5.64
CA LYS A 145 -14.87 2.66 6.58
C LYS A 145 -15.32 1.47 7.41
N ASP A 146 -15.32 0.30 6.79
CA ASP A 146 -15.62 -0.96 7.46
C ASP A 146 -14.41 -1.44 8.25
N ASN A 147 -14.64 -2.05 9.42
CA ASN A 147 -13.56 -2.59 10.22
C ASN A 147 -13.08 -3.96 9.72
N SER A 148 -13.34 -4.29 8.46
CA SER A 148 -12.90 -5.52 7.81
C SER A 148 -12.33 -5.20 6.43
N ILE A 149 -11.11 -5.65 6.18
CA ILE A 149 -10.38 -5.45 4.92
C ILE A 149 -10.03 -6.83 4.37
N PRO A 150 -10.45 -7.18 3.13
CA PRO A 150 -10.02 -8.41 2.50
C PRO A 150 -8.54 -8.33 2.17
N VAL A 151 -7.78 -9.41 2.47
CA VAL A 151 -6.33 -9.46 2.22
C VAL A 151 -5.93 -10.75 1.54
N LEU A 152 -4.84 -10.68 0.77
CA LEU A 152 -4.13 -11.85 0.30
C LEU A 152 -2.90 -12.08 1.17
N LEU A 153 -2.63 -13.32 1.49
CA LEU A 153 -1.43 -13.70 2.24
C LEU A 153 -0.41 -14.37 1.30
N GLY A 154 0.86 -14.15 1.57
CA GLY A 154 1.92 -14.88 0.89
C GLY A 154 1.84 -16.38 1.14
N SER A 155 2.47 -17.16 0.28
CA SER A 155 2.34 -18.62 0.25
C SER A 155 2.75 -19.31 1.56
N GLU A 156 3.72 -18.76 2.30
CA GLU A 156 4.19 -19.34 3.56
C GLU A 156 3.18 -19.22 4.72
N TYR A 157 2.21 -18.30 4.61
CA TYR A 157 1.13 -18.19 5.61
C TYR A 157 0.17 -19.38 5.65
N LYS A 158 0.11 -20.22 4.60
CA LYS A 158 -0.75 -21.40 4.55
C LYS A 158 -0.52 -22.41 5.68
N SER A 159 0.66 -22.39 6.28
CA SER A 159 0.97 -23.23 7.44
C SER A 159 0.24 -22.78 8.70
N PHE A 160 -0.30 -21.55 8.72
CA PHE A 160 -0.85 -20.91 9.90
C PHE A 160 -2.30 -20.44 9.71
N TYR A 161 -2.69 -20.11 8.47
CA TYR A 161 -3.98 -19.52 8.14
C TYR A 161 -4.63 -20.21 6.95
N LYS A 162 -5.93 -20.08 6.85
CA LYS A 162 -6.76 -20.54 5.74
C LYS A 162 -7.71 -19.43 5.27
N ILE A 163 -8.28 -19.57 4.08
CA ILE A 163 -9.29 -18.66 3.55
C ILE A 163 -10.48 -18.58 4.51
N GLY A 164 -10.92 -17.37 4.81
CA GLY A 164 -11.97 -17.05 5.76
C GLY A 164 -11.49 -16.77 7.19
N ASP A 165 -10.21 -17.00 7.49
CA ASP A 165 -9.66 -16.62 8.80
C ASP A 165 -9.57 -15.09 8.91
N ILE A 166 -9.71 -14.61 10.16
CA ILE A 166 -9.59 -13.20 10.49
C ILE A 166 -8.31 -12.97 11.29
N ILE A 167 -7.51 -12.03 10.83
CA ILE A 167 -6.34 -11.53 11.55
C ILE A 167 -6.71 -10.16 12.11
N THR A 168 -6.64 -10.00 13.43
CA THR A 168 -6.94 -8.71 14.06
C THR A 168 -5.67 -7.93 14.32
N GLY A 169 -5.67 -6.65 14.00
CA GLY A 169 -4.50 -5.81 14.20
C GLY A 169 -4.84 -4.32 14.22
N ASN A 170 -3.81 -3.51 14.40
CA ASN A 170 -3.90 -2.07 14.35
C ASN A 170 -3.41 -1.57 13.00
N TYR A 171 -4.27 -0.86 12.29
CA TYR A 171 -3.99 -0.26 11.01
C TYR A 171 -4.39 1.20 11.02
N TYR A 172 -3.43 2.10 10.88
CA TYR A 172 -3.61 3.55 11.03
C TYR A 172 -4.33 3.93 12.34
N SER A 173 -3.83 3.41 13.47
CA SER A 173 -4.38 3.64 14.82
C SER A 173 -5.83 3.15 15.03
N LYS A 174 -6.31 2.26 14.19
CA LYS A 174 -7.66 1.69 14.23
C LYS A 174 -7.61 0.17 14.30
N ASN A 175 -8.38 -0.42 15.22
CA ASN A 175 -8.55 -1.86 15.24
C ASN A 175 -9.27 -2.32 13.96
N THR A 176 -8.63 -3.21 13.23
CA THR A 176 -9.04 -3.65 11.91
C THR A 176 -8.99 -5.17 11.84
N ASN A 177 -9.99 -5.76 11.23
CA ASN A 177 -10.01 -7.17 10.88
C ASN A 177 -9.52 -7.35 9.44
N PHE A 178 -8.51 -8.18 9.25
CA PHE A 178 -8.02 -8.58 7.94
C PHE A 178 -8.60 -9.94 7.61
N GLU A 179 -9.51 -10.02 6.65
CA GLU A 179 -10.13 -11.26 6.21
C GLU A 179 -9.28 -11.91 5.12
N VAL A 180 -8.80 -13.11 5.36
CA VAL A 180 -7.99 -13.86 4.38
C VAL A 180 -8.89 -14.35 3.26
N ILE A 181 -8.75 -13.77 2.06
CA ILE A 181 -9.53 -14.16 0.87
C ILE A 181 -8.78 -15.06 -0.08
N GLY A 182 -7.46 -15.21 0.07
CA GLY A 182 -6.63 -16.04 -0.81
C GLY A 182 -5.16 -16.01 -0.44
N PHE A 183 -4.38 -16.75 -1.23
CA PHE A 183 -2.93 -16.82 -1.09
C PHE A 183 -2.26 -16.44 -2.41
N ILE A 184 -1.16 -15.70 -2.31
CA ILE A 184 -0.29 -15.38 -3.43
C ILE A 184 0.49 -16.63 -3.82
N GLU A 185 0.71 -16.84 -5.13
CA GLU A 185 1.52 -17.93 -5.63
C GLU A 185 2.94 -17.90 -5.06
N THR A 186 3.53 -19.08 -4.89
CA THR A 186 4.89 -19.23 -4.34
C THR A 186 5.92 -18.55 -5.25
N ASP A 187 6.97 -17.98 -4.64
CA ASP A 187 8.06 -17.27 -5.32
C ASP A 187 7.62 -16.01 -6.11
N CYS A 188 6.41 -15.50 -5.84
CA CYS A 188 5.97 -14.25 -6.41
C CYS A 188 6.84 -13.10 -5.90
N SER A 189 7.51 -12.40 -6.82
CA SER A 189 8.42 -11.32 -6.50
C SER A 189 8.11 -10.07 -7.29
N ILE A 190 8.22 -8.92 -6.63
CA ILE A 190 8.04 -7.61 -7.24
C ILE A 190 9.31 -6.77 -7.14
N ASN A 191 9.55 -5.92 -8.12
CA ASN A 191 10.59 -4.89 -8.03
C ASN A 191 9.98 -3.61 -7.43
N TYR A 192 10.05 -3.51 -6.10
CA TYR A 192 9.44 -2.41 -5.38
C TYR A 192 10.18 -1.10 -5.61
N LYS A 193 9.50 -0.12 -6.21
CA LYS A 193 10.03 1.23 -6.50
C LYS A 193 11.37 1.23 -7.24
N ASN A 194 11.66 0.19 -8.01
CA ASN A 194 12.93 0.00 -8.73
C ASN A 194 14.18 0.00 -7.83
N THR A 195 14.03 -0.26 -6.55
CA THR A 195 15.15 -0.21 -5.59
C THR A 195 15.48 -1.56 -4.97
N SER A 196 14.48 -2.42 -4.82
CA SER A 196 14.65 -3.74 -4.19
C SER A 196 13.66 -4.76 -4.74
N ASN A 197 14.13 -6.00 -4.88
CA ASN A 197 13.22 -7.11 -5.11
C ASN A 197 12.65 -7.57 -3.77
N ILE A 198 11.33 -7.68 -3.71
CA ILE A 198 10.58 -8.19 -2.56
C ILE A 198 9.90 -9.47 -2.99
N THR A 199 10.18 -10.58 -2.28
CA THR A 199 9.44 -11.82 -2.42
C THR A 199 8.25 -11.78 -1.48
N LEU A 200 7.06 -12.02 -2.02
CA LEU A 200 5.80 -11.82 -1.31
C LEU A 200 5.37 -13.00 -0.44
N ASP A 201 6.13 -14.10 -0.40
CA ASP A 201 5.79 -15.33 0.34
C ASP A 201 5.47 -15.09 1.82
N THR A 202 6.10 -14.09 2.44
CA THR A 202 5.93 -13.72 3.85
C THR A 202 5.20 -12.38 4.05
N TYR A 203 4.53 -11.87 3.03
CA TYR A 203 3.83 -10.59 3.09
C TYR A 203 2.32 -10.76 3.20
N MET A 204 1.66 -9.84 3.90
CA MET A 204 0.24 -9.57 3.77
C MET A 204 0.05 -8.49 2.72
N LEU A 205 -0.73 -8.78 1.66
CA LEU A 205 -1.09 -7.79 0.66
C LEU A 205 -2.44 -7.17 1.02
N ILE A 206 -2.44 -5.85 1.17
CA ILE A 206 -3.61 -5.07 1.55
C ILE A 206 -4.05 -4.24 0.34
N PRO A 207 -5.28 -4.38 -0.15
CA PRO A 207 -5.75 -3.60 -1.27
C PRO A 207 -5.97 -2.13 -0.88
N TYR A 208 -5.41 -1.20 -1.67
CA TYR A 208 -5.67 0.22 -1.52
C TYR A 208 -6.92 0.61 -2.31
N PRO A 209 -7.86 1.37 -1.75
CA PRO A 209 -9.12 1.68 -2.43
C PRO A 209 -8.89 2.46 -3.73
N SER A 210 -9.69 2.14 -4.74
CA SER A 210 -9.66 2.83 -6.04
C SER A 210 -10.16 4.27 -5.95
N THR A 211 -10.96 4.57 -4.94
CA THR A 211 -11.53 5.90 -4.69
C THR A 211 -11.40 6.22 -3.22
N LEU A 212 -10.83 7.39 -2.91
CA LEU A 212 -10.79 7.92 -1.57
C LEU A 212 -12.06 8.74 -1.31
N TRP A 213 -12.72 8.46 -0.19
CA TRP A 213 -13.93 9.15 0.21
C TRP A 213 -13.61 10.42 0.99
N GLU A 214 -14.58 11.33 1.06
CA GLU A 214 -14.50 12.43 2.01
C GLU A 214 -14.20 11.89 3.40
N VAL A 215 -13.20 12.48 4.02
CA VAL A 215 -12.69 12.03 5.30
C VAL A 215 -13.72 12.38 6.37
N ASP A 216 -14.25 11.40 7.04
CA ASP A 216 -14.81 11.66 8.34
C ASP A 216 -13.67 12.01 9.31
N LYS A 217 -13.98 12.51 10.49
CA LYS A 217 -13.03 13.03 11.47
C LYS A 217 -11.91 12.07 11.92
N THR A 218 -11.84 10.86 11.40
CA THR A 218 -10.84 9.86 11.74
C THR A 218 -9.65 9.83 10.78
N ASN A 219 -9.69 10.55 9.65
CA ASN A 219 -8.60 10.77 8.67
C ASN A 219 -7.77 9.53 8.32
N PHE A 220 -8.35 8.38 8.51
CA PHE A 220 -7.69 7.09 8.54
C PHE A 220 -6.91 6.77 7.23
N GLN A 221 -7.37 7.23 6.09
CA GLN A 221 -6.79 6.91 4.78
C GLN A 221 -5.52 7.72 4.46
N PHE A 222 -5.18 8.73 5.27
CA PHE A 222 -4.13 9.69 4.95
C PHE A 222 -3.06 9.81 6.04
N GLU A 223 -3.11 8.99 7.09
CA GLU A 223 -2.09 9.00 8.14
C GLU A 223 -0.82 8.21 7.78
N SER A 224 -0.69 7.80 6.52
CA SER A 224 0.47 7.01 6.03
C SER A 224 1.44 7.84 5.19
#